data_5d97f1e9893c00e845d8b597fd8fef23
#
_entry.id   5d97f1e9893c00e845d8b597fd8fef23
#
_cell.length_a   1.000
_cell.length_b   1.000
_cell.length_c   1.000
_cell.angle_alpha   90.00
_cell.angle_beta   90.00
_cell.angle_gamma   90.00
#
_symmetry.space_group_name_H-M   'P 1'
#
loop_
_entity.id
_entity.type
_entity.pdbx_description
1 polymer ?
#
loop_
_entity_poly.entity_id
_entity_poly.type
_entity_poly.pdbx_seq_one_letter_code
_entity_poly.pdbx_strand_id
1 'polypeptide(L)'
;MRTERSLTRLDRVFARLDREPERPVQLGMPRMSRHRYALVVACLAGYAAIVWAVIATSWLVRLDWQVMFFRPYQQWPEIHAWLDYYVVLGQRGPTAVMVAAWLGWRSWRQHTLRPLITLAISLLLLNVTVGAAKIGMGRLGPHYATTIGSNEMWLGGDIFPSGHTANAVVTWGILAYLASSPRARRWLSALSAVMSLGVGLTTVYLGTHWLSDVLLGWVAGLLILLALPLFEPLGARAERWILSLRDAVWTRLARRFGKDRTSSVPVTGPSGGLTTPVRRTALTASDAGHAHRGAFLLSSGPHGARPERGPSTVPGGGRRPSAHTDAMGRAKPSSARPVA
;
A
#
# COMPACT_ATOMS: atom_id res chain seq x y z
N MET A 1 40.51 -8.87 -18.57
CA MET A 1 40.07 -7.48 -18.29
C MET A 1 38.54 -7.43 -18.35
N ARG A 2 37.85 -7.49 -17.19
CA ARG A 2 36.42 -7.29 -17.12
C ARG A 2 36.13 -5.79 -17.15
N THR A 3 35.56 -5.30 -18.22
CA THR A 3 35.03 -3.95 -18.29
C THR A 3 33.92 -3.82 -17.22
N GLU A 4 34.25 -3.17 -16.11
CA GLU A 4 33.26 -2.71 -15.16
C GLU A 4 32.39 -1.69 -15.88
N ARG A 5 31.20 -2.15 -16.34
CA ARG A 5 30.16 -1.23 -16.78
C ARG A 5 29.81 -0.37 -15.60
N SER A 6 30.07 0.91 -15.67
CA SER A 6 29.58 1.87 -14.69
C SER A 6 28.07 1.73 -14.64
N LEU A 7 27.56 1.18 -13.54
CA LEU A 7 26.12 1.06 -13.33
C LEU A 7 25.50 2.45 -13.49
N THR A 8 24.53 2.57 -14.37
CA THR A 8 23.77 3.81 -14.55
C THR A 8 23.09 4.19 -13.24
N ARG A 9 22.66 5.45 -13.08
CA ARG A 9 21.90 5.86 -11.88
C ARG A 9 20.64 5.02 -11.72
N LEU A 10 20.00 4.63 -12.83
CA LEU A 10 18.81 3.77 -12.84
C LEU A 10 19.15 2.36 -12.35
N ASP A 11 20.24 1.73 -12.82
CA ASP A 11 20.64 0.40 -12.35
C ASP A 11 20.90 0.38 -10.85
N ARG A 12 21.45 1.46 -10.29
CA ARG A 12 21.65 1.61 -8.83
C ARG A 12 20.34 1.75 -8.08
N VAL A 13 19.36 2.45 -8.64
CA VAL A 13 18.02 2.56 -8.05
C VAL A 13 17.33 1.20 -8.08
N PHE A 14 17.34 0.51 -9.21
CA PHE A 14 16.75 -0.83 -9.33
C PHE A 14 17.42 -1.85 -8.42
N ALA A 15 18.76 -1.86 -8.34
CA ALA A 15 19.49 -2.74 -7.43
C ALA A 15 19.19 -2.44 -5.93
N ARG A 16 18.83 -1.21 -5.58
CA ARG A 16 18.36 -0.89 -4.23
C ARG A 16 16.95 -1.38 -3.98
N LEU A 17 16.06 -1.23 -4.94
CA LEU A 17 14.67 -1.73 -4.85
C LEU A 17 14.64 -3.27 -4.76
N ASP A 18 15.54 -3.94 -5.47
CA ASP A 18 15.67 -5.41 -5.43
C ASP A 18 16.19 -5.94 -4.07
N ARG A 19 16.95 -5.14 -3.34
CA ARG A 19 17.53 -5.51 -2.03
C ARG A 19 16.61 -5.18 -0.86
N GLU A 20 15.46 -4.56 -1.08
CA GLU A 20 14.54 -4.27 0.02
C GLU A 20 13.95 -5.59 0.56
N PRO A 21 14.20 -5.93 1.84
CA PRO A 21 13.66 -7.14 2.44
C PRO A 21 12.14 -7.06 2.50
N GLU A 22 11.49 -8.20 2.27
CA GLU A 22 10.04 -8.28 2.48
C GLU A 22 9.68 -8.07 3.95
N ARG A 23 8.51 -7.49 4.15
CA ARG A 23 7.92 -7.46 5.49
C ARG A 23 7.70 -8.90 5.98
N PRO A 24 8.03 -9.21 7.26
CA PRO A 24 7.74 -10.51 7.83
C PRO A 24 6.23 -10.81 7.78
N VAL A 25 5.90 -12.06 7.50
CA VAL A 25 4.49 -12.52 7.41
C VAL A 25 3.83 -12.43 8.77
N GLN A 26 2.79 -11.63 8.88
CA GLN A 26 1.91 -11.68 10.03
C GLN A 26 0.78 -12.69 9.74
N LEU A 27 0.88 -13.88 10.32
CA LEU A 27 -0.15 -14.92 10.21
C LEU A 27 -1.30 -14.73 11.21
N GLY A 28 -1.08 -13.93 12.24
CA GLY A 28 -2.07 -13.58 13.26
C GLY A 28 -2.72 -12.22 12.99
N MET A 29 -3.88 -11.99 13.62
CA MET A 29 -4.52 -10.66 13.58
C MET A 29 -3.55 -9.61 14.15
N PRO A 30 -3.22 -8.56 13.40
CA PRO A 30 -2.31 -7.53 13.89
C PRO A 30 -2.97 -6.77 15.04
N ARG A 31 -2.22 -6.58 16.13
CA ARG A 31 -2.64 -5.65 17.19
C ARG A 31 -2.62 -4.24 16.61
N MET A 32 -3.78 -3.61 16.52
CA MET A 32 -3.87 -2.22 16.07
C MET A 32 -3.26 -1.29 17.12
N SER A 33 -2.35 -0.41 16.70
CA SER A 33 -1.84 0.66 17.59
C SER A 33 -2.96 1.65 17.93
N ARG A 34 -2.88 2.29 19.11
CA ARG A 34 -3.87 3.31 19.54
C ARG A 34 -4.01 4.42 18.49
N HIS A 35 -2.92 4.86 17.87
CA HIS A 35 -2.95 5.87 16.80
C HIS A 35 -3.71 5.39 15.56
N ARG A 36 -3.53 4.14 15.15
CA ARG A 36 -4.24 3.58 14.02
C ARG A 36 -5.72 3.46 14.30
N TYR A 37 -6.09 2.99 15.49
CA TYR A 37 -7.48 2.94 15.93
C TYR A 37 -8.13 4.34 15.91
N ALA A 38 -7.44 5.34 16.47
CA ALA A 38 -7.91 6.73 16.46
C ALA A 38 -8.10 7.25 15.03
N LEU A 39 -7.18 6.94 14.10
CA LEU A 39 -7.33 7.32 12.68
C LEU A 39 -8.53 6.64 12.02
N VAL A 40 -8.77 5.36 12.28
CA VAL A 40 -9.95 4.64 11.75
C VAL A 40 -11.22 5.30 12.27
N VAL A 41 -11.31 5.57 13.59
CA VAL A 41 -12.47 6.22 14.19
C VAL A 41 -12.66 7.62 13.61
N ALA A 42 -11.60 8.41 13.48
CA ALA A 42 -11.67 9.75 12.89
C ALA A 42 -12.14 9.71 11.42
N CYS A 43 -11.62 8.77 10.63
CA CYS A 43 -12.06 8.59 9.23
C CYS A 43 -13.52 8.13 9.16
N LEU A 44 -13.96 7.21 10.02
CA LEU A 44 -15.37 6.79 10.08
C LEU A 44 -16.28 7.93 10.49
N ALA A 45 -15.90 8.70 11.50
CA ALA A 45 -16.64 9.89 11.93
C ALA A 45 -16.70 10.94 10.81
N GLY A 46 -15.57 11.20 10.12
CA GLY A 46 -15.52 12.09 8.96
C GLY A 46 -16.39 11.60 7.81
N TYR A 47 -16.37 10.29 7.51
CA TYR A 47 -17.23 9.68 6.50
C TYR A 47 -18.71 9.90 6.83
N ALA A 48 -19.11 9.57 8.05
CA ALA A 48 -20.49 9.75 8.52
C ALA A 48 -20.90 11.23 8.52
N ALA A 49 -20.00 12.13 8.94
CA ALA A 49 -20.27 13.57 8.97
C ALA A 49 -20.48 14.14 7.56
N ILE A 50 -19.65 13.73 6.56
CA ILE A 50 -19.82 14.18 5.17
C ILE A 50 -21.14 13.64 4.60
N VAL A 51 -21.44 12.36 4.78
CA VAL A 51 -22.71 11.75 4.33
C VAL A 51 -23.89 12.49 4.95
N TRP A 52 -23.86 12.69 6.25
CA TRP A 52 -24.92 13.43 6.96
C TRP A 52 -25.05 14.87 6.43
N ALA A 53 -23.92 15.58 6.25
CA ALA A 53 -23.93 16.96 5.76
C ALA A 53 -24.55 17.07 4.35
N VAL A 54 -24.33 16.07 3.48
CA VAL A 54 -24.94 16.04 2.15
C VAL A 54 -26.42 15.71 2.24
N ILE A 55 -26.82 14.68 3.00
CA ILE A 55 -28.24 14.30 3.17
C ILE A 55 -29.06 15.45 3.77
N ALA A 56 -28.52 16.12 4.79
CA ALA A 56 -29.15 17.26 5.44
C ALA A 56 -29.13 18.56 4.62
N THR A 57 -28.64 18.52 3.37
CA THR A 57 -28.52 19.68 2.48
C THR A 57 -27.87 20.88 3.18
N SER A 58 -26.76 20.63 3.85
CA SER A 58 -26.04 21.58 4.71
C SER A 58 -25.25 22.63 3.91
N TRP A 59 -24.41 23.41 4.63
CA TRP A 59 -23.45 24.34 4.00
C TRP A 59 -22.52 23.65 2.99
N LEU A 60 -22.25 22.33 3.15
CA LEU A 60 -21.39 21.57 2.23
C LEU A 60 -22.04 21.43 0.85
N VAL A 61 -23.34 21.21 0.78
CA VAL A 61 -24.10 21.21 -0.49
C VAL A 61 -24.13 22.59 -1.11
N ARG A 62 -24.26 23.67 -0.29
CA ARG A 62 -24.16 25.04 -0.80
C ARG A 62 -22.78 25.29 -1.44
N LEU A 63 -21.72 24.79 -0.81
CA LEU A 63 -20.36 24.88 -1.35
C LEU A 63 -20.21 24.09 -2.66
N ASP A 64 -20.79 22.89 -2.77
CA ASP A 64 -20.83 22.13 -4.01
C ASP A 64 -21.42 22.97 -5.16
N TRP A 65 -22.55 23.62 -4.93
CA TRP A 65 -23.19 24.48 -5.92
C TRP A 65 -22.39 25.75 -6.24
N GLN A 66 -21.78 26.37 -5.24
CA GLN A 66 -20.91 27.55 -5.47
C GLN A 66 -19.74 27.20 -6.38
N VAL A 67 -19.07 26.09 -6.13
CA VAL A 67 -17.95 25.61 -6.96
C VAL A 67 -18.43 25.29 -8.38
N MET A 68 -19.61 24.67 -8.52
CA MET A 68 -20.18 24.39 -9.84
C MET A 68 -20.50 25.65 -10.61
N PHE A 69 -21.12 26.65 -9.99
CA PHE A 69 -21.44 27.93 -10.64
C PHE A 69 -20.21 28.76 -10.96
N PHE A 70 -19.12 28.61 -10.20
CA PHE A 70 -17.85 29.24 -10.52
C PHE A 70 -17.26 28.73 -11.83
N ARG A 71 -17.63 27.50 -12.26
CA ARG A 71 -17.20 26.88 -13.53
C ARG A 71 -15.68 26.90 -13.72
N PRO A 72 -14.88 26.23 -12.89
CA PRO A 72 -13.41 26.33 -12.93
C PRO A 72 -12.81 26.06 -14.31
N TYR A 73 -13.39 25.13 -15.09
CA TYR A 73 -12.95 24.78 -16.43
C TYR A 73 -13.09 25.94 -17.46
N GLN A 74 -13.99 26.90 -17.20
CA GLN A 74 -14.12 28.10 -18.03
C GLN A 74 -13.19 29.21 -17.60
N GLN A 75 -12.76 29.22 -16.34
CA GLN A 75 -11.85 30.24 -15.80
C GLN A 75 -10.39 29.98 -16.22
N TRP A 76 -10.00 28.72 -16.36
CA TRP A 76 -8.62 28.32 -16.69
C TRP A 76 -8.58 27.30 -17.82
N PRO A 77 -9.00 27.63 -19.06
CA PRO A 77 -9.06 26.68 -20.17
C PRO A 77 -7.68 26.16 -20.58
N GLU A 78 -6.59 26.88 -20.30
CA GLU A 78 -5.23 26.54 -20.71
C GLU A 78 -4.72 25.25 -20.06
N ILE A 79 -5.21 24.93 -18.86
CA ILE A 79 -4.81 23.73 -18.13
C ILE A 79 -5.71 22.54 -18.41
N HIS A 80 -6.77 22.72 -19.19
CA HIS A 80 -7.79 21.69 -19.41
C HIS A 80 -7.20 20.39 -19.97
N ALA A 81 -6.43 20.49 -21.05
CA ALA A 81 -5.82 19.32 -21.68
C ALA A 81 -4.89 18.52 -20.73
N TRP A 82 -4.16 19.22 -19.87
CA TRP A 82 -3.30 18.57 -18.88
C TRP A 82 -4.09 17.85 -17.80
N LEU A 83 -5.18 18.43 -17.35
CA LEU A 83 -6.04 17.86 -16.32
C LEU A 83 -6.84 16.68 -16.86
N ASP A 84 -7.23 16.67 -18.14
CA ASP A 84 -7.85 15.51 -18.80
C ASP A 84 -6.91 14.30 -18.82
N TYR A 85 -5.61 14.51 -19.06
CA TYR A 85 -4.64 13.41 -18.93
C TYR A 85 -4.38 13.06 -17.46
N TYR A 86 -4.39 14.05 -16.56
CA TYR A 86 -4.11 13.80 -15.15
C TYR A 86 -5.20 12.96 -14.48
N VAL A 87 -6.47 13.16 -14.84
CA VAL A 87 -7.58 12.39 -14.26
C VAL A 87 -7.47 10.88 -14.56
N VAL A 88 -6.77 10.50 -15.64
CA VAL A 88 -6.51 9.09 -15.99
C VAL A 88 -5.75 8.37 -14.86
N LEU A 89 -4.93 9.10 -14.06
CA LEU A 89 -4.25 8.55 -12.89
C LEU A 89 -5.19 8.15 -11.74
N GLY A 90 -6.46 8.49 -11.85
CA GLY A 90 -7.54 8.03 -10.96
C GLY A 90 -8.45 6.98 -11.60
N GLN A 91 -8.32 6.68 -12.90
CA GLN A 91 -9.13 5.68 -13.57
C GLN A 91 -8.74 4.26 -13.14
N ARG A 92 -9.75 3.39 -12.92
CA ARG A 92 -9.53 2.03 -12.38
C ARG A 92 -8.70 1.15 -13.30
N GLY A 93 -9.01 1.11 -14.60
CA GLY A 93 -8.31 0.25 -15.57
C GLY A 93 -6.82 0.60 -15.70
N PRO A 94 -6.47 1.79 -16.21
CA PRO A 94 -5.08 2.17 -16.46
C PRO A 94 -4.19 2.11 -15.21
N THR A 95 -4.67 2.64 -14.08
CA THR A 95 -3.87 2.66 -12.85
C THR A 95 -3.71 1.29 -12.22
N ALA A 96 -4.77 0.45 -12.22
CA ALA A 96 -4.67 -0.92 -11.72
C ALA A 96 -3.68 -1.75 -12.55
N VAL A 97 -3.71 -1.62 -13.89
CA VAL A 97 -2.78 -2.32 -14.78
C VAL A 97 -1.33 -1.86 -14.55
N MET A 98 -1.10 -0.54 -14.48
CA MET A 98 0.22 0.02 -14.24
C MET A 98 0.81 -0.43 -12.89
N VAL A 99 0.01 -0.33 -11.82
CA VAL A 99 0.45 -0.74 -10.47
C VAL A 99 0.58 -2.27 -10.40
N ALA A 100 -0.31 -3.04 -11.03
CA ALA A 100 -0.21 -4.50 -11.10
C ALA A 100 1.03 -4.95 -11.87
N ALA A 101 1.39 -4.28 -12.97
CA ALA A 101 2.61 -4.58 -13.73
C ALA A 101 3.86 -4.36 -12.88
N TRP A 102 3.94 -3.24 -12.16
CA TRP A 102 5.04 -2.95 -11.24
C TRP A 102 5.11 -3.97 -10.09
N LEU A 103 3.99 -4.23 -9.41
CA LEU A 103 3.93 -5.19 -8.32
C LEU A 103 4.14 -6.63 -8.80
N GLY A 104 3.70 -6.95 -10.03
CA GLY A 104 3.93 -8.23 -10.67
C GLY A 104 5.41 -8.48 -10.95
N TRP A 105 6.10 -7.47 -11.50
CA TRP A 105 7.56 -7.53 -11.68
C TRP A 105 8.28 -7.71 -10.34
N ARG A 106 7.89 -6.96 -9.31
CA ARG A 106 8.43 -7.11 -7.95
C ARG A 106 8.14 -8.49 -7.36
N SER A 107 6.91 -8.99 -7.50
CA SER A 107 6.50 -10.33 -7.04
C SER A 107 7.31 -11.44 -7.71
N TRP A 108 7.56 -11.31 -9.02
CA TRP A 108 8.39 -12.25 -9.77
C TRP A 108 9.84 -12.26 -9.26
N ARG A 109 10.43 -11.07 -9.05
CA ARG A 109 11.79 -10.92 -8.52
C ARG A 109 11.96 -11.44 -7.10
N GLN A 110 10.94 -11.32 -6.26
CA GLN A 110 10.95 -11.71 -4.85
C GLN A 110 10.36 -13.10 -4.61
N HIS A 111 9.89 -13.78 -5.68
CA HIS A 111 9.24 -15.10 -5.60
C HIS A 111 8.06 -15.16 -4.62
N THR A 112 7.27 -14.09 -4.50
CA THR A 112 6.11 -13.95 -3.62
C THR A 112 4.92 -13.36 -4.35
N LEU A 113 3.71 -13.80 -4.05
CA LEU A 113 2.47 -13.26 -4.66
C LEU A 113 1.80 -12.20 -3.78
N ARG A 114 2.32 -11.93 -2.57
CA ARG A 114 1.69 -11.03 -1.61
C ARG A 114 1.40 -9.64 -2.14
N PRO A 115 2.33 -8.94 -2.84
CA PRO A 115 2.04 -7.61 -3.35
C PRO A 115 0.83 -7.59 -4.28
N LEU A 116 0.71 -8.59 -5.16
CA LEU A 116 -0.44 -8.74 -6.07
C LEU A 116 -1.74 -9.10 -5.34
N ILE A 117 -1.66 -10.00 -4.36
CA ILE A 117 -2.82 -10.38 -3.54
C ILE A 117 -3.30 -9.18 -2.72
N THR A 118 -2.40 -8.39 -2.16
CA THR A 118 -2.76 -7.18 -1.42
C THR A 118 -3.41 -6.15 -2.33
N LEU A 119 -2.91 -5.96 -3.55
CA LEU A 119 -3.56 -5.12 -4.56
C LEU A 119 -4.97 -5.64 -4.90
N ALA A 120 -5.10 -6.95 -5.14
CA ALA A 120 -6.40 -7.57 -5.46
C ALA A 120 -7.42 -7.36 -4.32
N ILE A 121 -7.00 -7.58 -3.06
CA ILE A 121 -7.85 -7.35 -1.88
C ILE A 121 -8.25 -5.87 -1.79
N SER A 122 -7.32 -4.94 -1.99
CA SER A 122 -7.62 -3.51 -1.90
C SER A 122 -8.59 -3.04 -2.99
N LEU A 123 -8.44 -3.54 -4.23
CA LEU A 123 -9.37 -3.26 -5.33
C LEU A 123 -10.74 -3.92 -5.12
N LEU A 124 -10.78 -5.12 -4.55
CA LEU A 124 -12.04 -5.77 -4.18
C LEU A 124 -12.79 -4.96 -3.11
N LEU A 125 -12.10 -4.55 -2.04
CA LEU A 125 -12.67 -3.70 -0.98
C LEU A 125 -13.17 -2.38 -1.58
N LEU A 126 -12.40 -1.75 -2.47
CA LEU A 126 -12.79 -0.52 -3.15
C LEU A 126 -14.09 -0.73 -3.96
N ASN A 127 -14.16 -1.77 -4.77
CA ASN A 127 -15.33 -2.03 -5.61
C ASN A 127 -16.57 -2.36 -4.77
N VAL A 128 -16.41 -3.16 -3.71
CA VAL A 128 -17.54 -3.53 -2.84
C VAL A 128 -18.01 -2.33 -2.03
N THR A 129 -17.12 -1.62 -1.34
CA THR A 129 -17.54 -0.55 -0.41
C THR A 129 -18.01 0.71 -1.14
N VAL A 130 -17.23 1.20 -2.11
CA VAL A 130 -17.58 2.39 -2.90
C VAL A 130 -18.73 2.06 -3.87
N GLY A 131 -18.76 0.86 -4.45
CA GLY A 131 -19.87 0.41 -5.31
C GLY A 131 -21.19 0.32 -4.55
N ALA A 132 -21.20 -0.31 -3.37
CA ALA A 132 -22.39 -0.38 -2.52
C ALA A 132 -22.88 1.00 -2.09
N ALA A 133 -21.95 1.90 -1.72
CA ALA A 133 -22.30 3.27 -1.38
C ALA A 133 -22.93 4.04 -2.56
N LYS A 134 -22.39 3.88 -3.78
CA LYS A 134 -22.96 4.49 -4.99
C LYS A 134 -24.39 4.02 -5.27
N ILE A 135 -24.61 2.71 -5.22
CA ILE A 135 -25.94 2.12 -5.45
C ILE A 135 -26.91 2.57 -4.35
N GLY A 136 -26.51 2.56 -3.09
CA GLY A 136 -27.35 2.92 -1.97
C GLY A 136 -27.70 4.40 -1.88
N MET A 137 -26.83 5.29 -2.36
CA MET A 137 -27.00 6.75 -2.26
C MET A 137 -27.48 7.41 -3.56
N GLY A 138 -27.22 6.82 -4.73
CA GLY A 138 -27.81 7.19 -6.00
C GLY A 138 -27.75 8.68 -6.37
N ARG A 139 -26.64 9.38 -6.08
CA ARG A 139 -26.50 10.84 -6.28
C ARG A 139 -26.23 11.19 -7.72
N LEU A 140 -26.92 12.21 -8.29
CA LEU A 140 -26.65 12.73 -9.63
C LEU A 140 -25.44 13.66 -9.65
N GLY A 141 -24.72 13.63 -10.78
CA GLY A 141 -23.58 14.51 -11.04
C GLY A 141 -23.94 15.96 -11.34
N PRO A 142 -22.96 16.89 -11.23
CA PRO A 142 -23.20 18.30 -11.51
C PRO A 142 -23.82 18.55 -12.88
N HIS A 143 -23.45 17.81 -13.91
CA HIS A 143 -23.98 17.95 -15.27
C HIS A 143 -25.43 17.45 -15.45
N TYR A 144 -25.92 16.63 -14.51
CA TYR A 144 -27.24 16.03 -14.55
C TYR A 144 -28.13 16.53 -13.41
N ALA A 145 -27.69 17.54 -12.68
CA ALA A 145 -28.41 18.09 -11.55
C ALA A 145 -29.77 18.66 -12.00
N THR A 146 -30.82 18.31 -11.25
CA THR A 146 -32.21 18.64 -11.61
C THR A 146 -32.73 19.87 -10.93
N THR A 147 -32.31 20.13 -9.68
CA THR A 147 -32.83 21.21 -8.86
C THR A 147 -31.71 21.99 -8.18
N ILE A 148 -31.59 23.28 -8.48
CA ILE A 148 -30.56 24.14 -7.89
C ILE A 148 -30.70 24.18 -6.37
N GLY A 149 -29.58 23.95 -5.68
CA GLY A 149 -29.50 23.95 -4.21
C GLY A 149 -29.88 22.62 -3.56
N SER A 150 -30.36 21.60 -4.32
CA SER A 150 -30.64 20.28 -3.79
C SER A 150 -29.37 19.44 -3.59
N ASN A 151 -29.48 18.35 -2.84
CA ASN A 151 -28.40 17.41 -2.63
C ASN A 151 -28.28 16.36 -3.73
N GLU A 152 -29.26 16.29 -4.66
CA GLU A 152 -29.35 15.35 -5.79
C GLU A 152 -29.23 13.87 -5.39
N MET A 153 -29.58 13.50 -4.15
CA MET A 153 -29.50 12.14 -3.63
C MET A 153 -30.71 11.29 -4.05
N TRP A 154 -30.50 9.97 -4.18
CA TRP A 154 -31.52 8.95 -4.49
C TRP A 154 -32.24 9.14 -5.84
N LEU A 155 -31.57 9.80 -6.79
CA LEU A 155 -32.11 10.05 -8.14
C LEU A 155 -31.51 9.09 -9.19
N GLY A 156 -30.93 7.95 -8.75
CA GLY A 156 -30.40 6.93 -9.65
C GLY A 156 -29.03 7.24 -10.24
N GLY A 157 -28.33 8.25 -9.73
CA GLY A 157 -26.94 8.56 -10.09
C GLY A 157 -25.93 7.61 -9.45
N ASP A 158 -24.67 7.73 -9.88
CA ASP A 158 -23.58 6.83 -9.42
C ASP A 158 -22.29 7.57 -9.07
N ILE A 159 -22.38 8.84 -8.67
CA ILE A 159 -21.18 9.65 -8.46
C ILE A 159 -20.69 9.74 -7.01
N PHE A 160 -21.52 9.46 -6.02
CA PHE A 160 -21.21 9.63 -4.59
C PHE A 160 -20.97 8.28 -3.89
N PRO A 161 -19.80 8.04 -3.30
CA PRO A 161 -18.59 8.86 -3.32
C PRO A 161 -17.82 8.81 -4.64
N SER A 162 -16.86 9.75 -4.85
CA SER A 162 -16.03 9.78 -6.06
C SER A 162 -15.18 8.52 -6.20
N GLY A 163 -15.45 7.75 -7.25
CA GLY A 163 -14.72 6.53 -7.55
C GLY A 163 -13.29 6.78 -8.04
N HIS A 164 -13.06 7.83 -8.83
CA HIS A 164 -11.72 8.23 -9.29
C HIS A 164 -10.82 8.60 -8.12
N THR A 165 -11.35 9.40 -7.21
CA THR A 165 -10.63 9.85 -6.02
C THR A 165 -10.29 8.69 -5.07
N ALA A 166 -11.27 7.85 -4.73
CA ALA A 166 -11.04 6.69 -3.88
C ALA A 166 -10.05 5.70 -4.52
N ASN A 167 -10.15 5.48 -5.85
CA ASN A 167 -9.21 4.64 -6.57
C ASN A 167 -7.79 5.20 -6.56
N ALA A 168 -7.63 6.51 -6.76
CA ALA A 168 -6.31 7.15 -6.69
C ALA A 168 -5.67 6.96 -5.29
N VAL A 169 -6.44 7.17 -4.20
CA VAL A 169 -5.94 6.93 -2.83
C VAL A 169 -5.48 5.49 -2.65
N VAL A 170 -6.30 4.52 -3.07
CA VAL A 170 -6.01 3.10 -2.87
C VAL A 170 -4.84 2.64 -3.74
N THR A 171 -4.85 2.93 -5.05
CA THR A 171 -3.85 2.41 -5.98
C THR A 171 -2.47 3.04 -5.79
N TRP A 172 -2.39 4.34 -5.53
CA TRP A 172 -1.12 4.99 -5.21
C TRP A 172 -0.70 4.73 -3.76
N GLY A 173 -1.66 4.69 -2.83
CA GLY A 173 -1.40 4.43 -1.41
C GLY A 173 -0.88 3.03 -1.13
N ILE A 174 -1.24 2.03 -1.93
CA ILE A 174 -0.73 0.66 -1.75
C ILE A 174 0.78 0.56 -1.95
N LEU A 175 1.36 1.41 -2.82
CA LEU A 175 2.81 1.46 -3.00
C LEU A 175 3.52 1.88 -1.72
N ALA A 176 2.97 2.89 -1.02
CA ALA A 176 3.47 3.31 0.29
C ALA A 176 3.23 2.25 1.37
N TYR A 177 2.08 1.58 1.32
CA TYR A 177 1.73 0.50 2.24
C TYR A 177 2.71 -0.68 2.13
N LEU A 178 3.10 -1.07 0.92
CA LEU A 178 4.02 -2.17 0.64
C LEU A 178 5.50 -1.79 0.75
N ALA A 179 5.81 -0.51 0.98
CA ALA A 179 7.19 -0.07 1.14
C ALA A 179 7.80 -0.63 2.42
N SER A 180 8.98 -1.24 2.32
CA SER A 180 9.72 -1.87 3.42
C SER A 180 10.54 -0.84 4.21
N SER A 181 11.13 0.15 3.55
CA SER A 181 11.94 1.17 4.23
C SER A 181 11.10 2.39 4.67
N PRO A 182 11.39 2.97 5.85
CA PRO A 182 10.68 4.17 6.32
C PRO A 182 10.85 5.38 5.39
N ARG A 183 11.99 5.47 4.70
CA ARG A 183 12.26 6.55 3.74
C ARG A 183 11.41 6.39 2.48
N ALA A 184 11.37 5.20 1.89
CA ALA A 184 10.54 4.92 0.72
C ALA A 184 9.06 5.13 1.06
N ARG A 185 8.61 4.66 2.23
CA ARG A 185 7.23 4.85 2.68
C ARG A 185 6.85 6.33 2.74
N ARG A 186 7.70 7.19 3.32
CA ARG A 186 7.42 8.64 3.39
C ARG A 186 7.28 9.27 2.01
N TRP A 187 8.22 8.99 1.09
CA TRP A 187 8.16 9.52 -0.27
C TRP A 187 6.97 9.01 -1.06
N LEU A 188 6.69 7.71 -0.99
CA LEU A 188 5.54 7.12 -1.66
C LEU A 188 4.21 7.60 -1.06
N SER A 189 4.16 7.86 0.26
CA SER A 189 2.98 8.48 0.88
C SER A 189 2.76 9.91 0.41
N ALA A 190 3.83 10.71 0.29
CA ALA A 190 3.75 12.05 -0.25
C ALA A 190 3.30 12.05 -1.73
N LEU A 191 3.90 11.16 -2.55
CA LEU A 191 3.50 10.96 -3.94
C LEU A 191 2.02 10.56 -4.03
N SER A 192 1.60 9.58 -3.24
CA SER A 192 0.20 9.12 -3.19
C SER A 192 -0.75 10.26 -2.82
N ALA A 193 -0.37 11.10 -1.86
CA ALA A 193 -1.17 12.25 -1.46
C ALA A 193 -1.31 13.25 -2.62
N VAL A 194 -0.20 13.62 -3.28
CA VAL A 194 -0.20 14.54 -4.44
C VAL A 194 -1.08 13.98 -5.57
N MET A 195 -0.91 12.71 -5.92
CA MET A 195 -1.71 12.05 -6.96
C MET A 195 -3.19 12.03 -6.61
N SER A 196 -3.54 11.66 -5.38
CA SER A 196 -4.93 11.53 -4.94
C SER A 196 -5.63 12.88 -4.80
N LEU A 197 -4.93 13.90 -4.26
CA LEU A 197 -5.45 15.25 -4.16
C LEU A 197 -5.66 15.84 -5.55
N GLY A 198 -4.65 15.71 -6.41
CA GLY A 198 -4.72 16.22 -7.78
C GLY A 198 -5.85 15.60 -8.59
N VAL A 199 -5.99 14.26 -8.57
CA VAL A 199 -7.11 13.56 -9.24
C VAL A 199 -8.46 14.05 -8.72
N GLY A 200 -8.63 14.14 -7.40
CA GLY A 200 -9.88 14.62 -6.81
C GLY A 200 -10.22 16.05 -7.25
N LEU A 201 -9.26 16.98 -7.14
CA LEU A 201 -9.46 18.37 -7.57
C LEU A 201 -9.70 18.48 -9.09
N THR A 202 -9.05 17.63 -9.89
CA THR A 202 -9.30 17.59 -11.35
C THR A 202 -10.73 17.18 -11.65
N THR A 203 -11.32 16.21 -10.93
CA THR A 203 -12.73 15.83 -11.17
C THR A 203 -13.71 16.95 -10.80
N VAL A 204 -13.39 17.77 -9.81
CA VAL A 204 -14.16 18.98 -9.47
C VAL A 204 -13.97 20.05 -10.54
N TYR A 205 -12.73 20.29 -10.99
CA TYR A 205 -12.43 21.23 -12.08
C TYR A 205 -13.20 20.89 -13.35
N LEU A 206 -13.23 19.61 -13.75
CA LEU A 206 -13.98 19.11 -14.91
C LEU A 206 -15.50 19.12 -14.72
N GLY A 207 -16.00 19.39 -13.51
CA GLY A 207 -17.43 19.41 -13.18
C GLY A 207 -18.05 18.01 -13.19
N THR A 208 -17.27 16.92 -13.17
CA THR A 208 -17.77 15.55 -13.16
C THR A 208 -18.21 15.07 -11.77
N HIS A 209 -17.69 15.68 -10.71
CA HIS A 209 -17.99 15.37 -9.32
C HIS A 209 -18.23 16.65 -8.50
N TRP A 210 -19.10 16.55 -7.52
CA TRP A 210 -19.22 17.55 -6.48
C TRP A 210 -17.98 17.52 -5.56
N LEU A 211 -17.67 18.64 -4.93
CA LEU A 211 -16.56 18.70 -3.97
C LEU A 211 -16.75 17.70 -2.83
N SER A 212 -17.96 17.56 -2.31
CA SER A 212 -18.30 16.61 -1.25
C SER A 212 -18.11 15.16 -1.67
N ASP A 213 -18.33 14.79 -2.97
CA ASP A 213 -18.06 13.44 -3.47
C ASP A 213 -16.57 13.11 -3.39
N VAL A 214 -15.74 14.10 -3.69
CA VAL A 214 -14.27 13.99 -3.66
C VAL A 214 -13.77 13.85 -2.24
N LEU A 215 -14.27 14.68 -1.31
CA LEU A 215 -13.93 14.58 0.12
C LEU A 215 -14.25 13.20 0.66
N LEU A 216 -15.44 12.68 0.34
CA LEU A 216 -15.85 11.34 0.77
C LEU A 216 -15.00 10.26 0.09
N GLY A 217 -14.63 10.44 -1.17
CA GLY A 217 -13.73 9.55 -1.90
C GLY A 217 -12.36 9.41 -1.26
N TRP A 218 -11.75 10.54 -0.82
CA TRP A 218 -10.48 10.51 -0.07
C TRP A 218 -10.61 9.73 1.24
N VAL A 219 -11.66 9.99 2.01
CA VAL A 219 -11.89 9.30 3.29
C VAL A 219 -12.15 7.81 3.07
N ALA A 220 -12.96 7.45 2.07
CA ALA A 220 -13.24 6.05 1.72
C ALA A 220 -11.95 5.29 1.35
N GLY A 221 -11.10 5.88 0.48
CA GLY A 221 -9.82 5.30 0.11
C GLY A 221 -8.86 5.13 1.29
N LEU A 222 -8.79 6.12 2.20
CA LEU A 222 -7.99 6.04 3.43
C LEU A 222 -8.50 4.94 4.37
N LEU A 223 -9.81 4.79 4.54
CA LEU A 223 -10.40 3.70 5.33
C LEU A 223 -9.99 2.33 4.80
N ILE A 224 -10.02 2.14 3.47
CA ILE A 224 -9.58 0.89 2.85
C ILE A 224 -8.11 0.61 3.16
N LEU A 225 -7.21 1.60 3.00
CA LEU A 225 -5.78 1.45 3.32
C LEU A 225 -5.54 1.15 4.80
N LEU A 226 -6.31 1.78 5.69
CA LEU A 226 -6.26 1.53 7.12
C LEU A 226 -6.78 0.13 7.49
N ALA A 227 -7.71 -0.42 6.72
CA ALA A 227 -8.26 -1.75 6.93
C ALA A 227 -7.35 -2.88 6.41
N LEU A 228 -6.46 -2.61 5.43
CA LEU A 228 -5.64 -3.65 4.77
C LEU A 228 -4.92 -4.61 5.72
N PRO A 229 -4.33 -4.22 6.86
CA PRO A 229 -3.68 -5.18 7.74
C PRO A 229 -4.62 -6.22 8.33
N LEU A 230 -5.92 -5.91 8.47
CA LEU A 230 -6.90 -6.90 8.93
C LEU A 230 -7.04 -8.05 7.92
N PHE A 231 -6.71 -7.79 6.66
CA PHE A 231 -6.76 -8.76 5.56
C PHE A 231 -5.41 -9.44 5.27
N GLU A 232 -4.31 -9.03 5.91
CA GLU A 232 -2.99 -9.68 5.74
C GLU A 232 -3.03 -11.19 6.02
N PRO A 233 -3.70 -11.69 7.10
CA PRO A 233 -3.80 -13.13 7.33
C PRO A 233 -4.57 -13.88 6.23
N LEU A 234 -5.60 -13.23 5.66
CA LEU A 234 -6.35 -13.76 4.53
C LEU A 234 -5.47 -13.85 3.28
N GLY A 235 -4.74 -12.77 2.99
CA GLY A 235 -3.78 -12.74 1.89
C GLY A 235 -2.70 -13.81 2.00
N ALA A 236 -2.15 -14.02 3.20
CA ALA A 236 -1.17 -15.07 3.45
C ALA A 236 -1.74 -16.49 3.30
N ARG A 237 -3.03 -16.71 3.61
CA ARG A 237 -3.71 -17.98 3.35
C ARG A 237 -3.94 -18.20 1.86
N ALA A 238 -4.39 -17.15 1.16
CA ALA A 238 -4.60 -17.18 -0.29
C ALA A 238 -3.30 -17.49 -1.04
N GLU A 239 -2.18 -16.86 -0.67
CA GLU A 239 -0.87 -17.15 -1.26
C GLU A 239 -0.49 -18.61 -1.10
N ARG A 240 -0.58 -19.15 0.12
CA ARG A 240 -0.26 -20.58 0.39
C ARG A 240 -1.15 -21.51 -0.43
N TRP A 241 -2.42 -21.21 -0.53
CA TRP A 241 -3.36 -22.02 -1.32
C TRP A 241 -3.02 -21.99 -2.81
N ILE A 242 -2.74 -20.82 -3.39
CA ILE A 242 -2.35 -20.66 -4.79
C ILE A 242 -1.05 -21.42 -5.08
N LEU A 243 -0.05 -21.30 -4.21
CA LEU A 243 1.22 -22.01 -4.36
C LEU A 243 1.04 -23.52 -4.26
N SER A 244 0.21 -24.03 -3.33
CA SER A 244 -0.09 -25.44 -3.21
C SER A 244 -0.84 -26.01 -4.44
N LEU A 245 -1.76 -25.24 -5.02
CA LEU A 245 -2.41 -25.62 -6.28
C LEU A 245 -1.41 -25.69 -7.43
N ARG A 246 -0.56 -24.69 -7.56
CA ARG A 246 0.51 -24.70 -8.57
C ARG A 246 1.35 -25.96 -8.47
N ASP A 247 1.82 -26.30 -7.27
CA ASP A 247 2.69 -27.43 -7.03
C ASP A 247 1.96 -28.76 -7.29
N ALA A 248 0.68 -28.84 -6.94
CA ALA A 248 -0.18 -30.00 -7.27
C ALA A 248 -0.36 -30.16 -8.79
N VAL A 249 -0.58 -29.07 -9.52
CA VAL A 249 -0.68 -29.09 -10.99
C VAL A 249 0.65 -29.52 -11.63
N TRP A 250 1.77 -28.93 -11.20
CA TRP A 250 3.09 -29.31 -11.71
C TRP A 250 3.41 -30.77 -11.44
N THR A 251 3.09 -31.28 -10.26
CA THR A 251 3.29 -32.70 -9.92
C THR A 251 2.45 -33.62 -10.82
N ARG A 252 1.19 -33.25 -11.09
CA ARG A 252 0.31 -34.01 -12.01
C ARG A 252 0.84 -34.00 -13.44
N LEU A 253 1.26 -32.85 -13.94
CA LEU A 253 1.84 -32.71 -15.28
C LEU A 253 3.15 -33.50 -15.39
N ALA A 254 4.05 -33.39 -14.41
CA ALA A 254 5.31 -34.15 -14.39
C ALA A 254 5.06 -35.65 -14.40
N ARG A 255 4.04 -36.16 -13.66
CA ARG A 255 3.65 -37.57 -13.70
C ARG A 255 3.09 -37.98 -15.05
N ARG A 256 2.32 -37.12 -15.70
CA ARG A 256 1.72 -37.39 -17.01
C ARG A 256 2.78 -37.43 -18.12
N PHE A 257 3.69 -36.46 -18.17
CA PHE A 257 4.76 -36.38 -19.17
C PHE A 257 5.99 -37.23 -18.81
N GLY A 258 6.20 -37.57 -17.54
CA GLY A 258 7.31 -38.46 -17.10
C GLY A 258 7.02 -39.94 -17.37
N LYS A 259 5.78 -40.34 -17.54
CA LYS A 259 5.37 -41.71 -17.82
C LYS A 259 5.72 -42.16 -19.25
N ASP A 260 5.85 -41.21 -20.18
CA ASP A 260 6.20 -41.51 -21.58
C ASP A 260 7.70 -41.67 -21.82
N ARG A 261 8.57 -41.37 -20.85
CA ARG A 261 10.02 -41.55 -20.97
C ARG A 261 10.56 -42.86 -20.39
N THR A 262 9.72 -43.69 -19.73
CA THR A 262 10.13 -44.97 -19.17
C THR A 262 9.68 -46.20 -19.98
N SER A 263 9.14 -45.98 -21.19
CA SER A 263 8.84 -47.08 -22.08
C SER A 263 10.07 -47.42 -22.93
N SER A 264 10.76 -48.48 -22.47
CA SER A 264 11.51 -49.45 -23.27
C SER A 264 12.64 -48.95 -24.16
N VAL A 265 13.83 -48.99 -23.59
CA VAL A 265 14.98 -49.47 -24.35
C VAL A 265 15.11 -50.95 -24.07
N PRO A 266 14.80 -51.86 -25.01
CA PRO A 266 15.14 -53.26 -24.84
C PRO A 266 16.67 -53.34 -24.97
N VAL A 267 17.36 -53.59 -23.85
CA VAL A 267 18.75 -53.99 -23.88
C VAL A 267 18.77 -55.45 -24.32
N THR A 268 18.93 -55.67 -25.60
CA THR A 268 19.41 -56.97 -26.13
C THR A 268 20.89 -57.04 -25.86
N GLY A 269 21.24 -57.67 -24.74
CA GLY A 269 22.61 -58.08 -24.44
C GLY A 269 22.80 -59.54 -24.76
N PRO A 270 23.94 -59.99 -25.31
CA PRO A 270 24.24 -61.41 -25.57
C PRO A 270 24.48 -62.14 -24.24
N SER A 271 23.94 -63.35 -24.22
CA SER A 271 23.99 -64.36 -23.21
C SER A 271 25.29 -64.55 -22.45
N GLY A 272 25.22 -64.69 -21.15
CA GLY A 272 26.23 -65.36 -20.35
C GLY A 272 26.52 -64.69 -19.00
N GLY A 273 26.02 -65.30 -17.88
CA GLY A 273 26.55 -65.03 -16.56
C GLY A 273 25.48 -64.60 -15.53
N LEU A 274 25.18 -65.53 -14.63
CA LEU A 274 24.41 -65.27 -13.42
C LEU A 274 25.04 -64.11 -12.62
N THR A 275 24.32 -63.01 -12.49
CA THR A 275 24.61 -62.03 -11.45
C THR A 275 23.29 -61.58 -10.81
N THR A 276 23.23 -61.66 -9.50
CA THR A 276 22.18 -61.27 -8.59
C THR A 276 21.73 -59.83 -8.86
N PRO A 277 20.41 -59.53 -8.73
CA PRO A 277 19.92 -58.19 -8.96
C PRO A 277 20.29 -57.24 -7.78
N VAL A 278 21.21 -56.33 -8.02
CA VAL A 278 21.45 -55.19 -7.13
C VAL A 278 20.25 -54.26 -7.25
N ARG A 279 19.45 -54.23 -6.21
CA ARG A 279 18.33 -53.29 -6.03
C ARG A 279 18.87 -51.85 -5.95
N ARG A 280 18.89 -51.13 -7.06
CA ARG A 280 19.08 -49.66 -7.03
C ARG A 280 17.81 -49.04 -6.45
N THR A 281 17.86 -48.71 -5.18
CA THR A 281 16.89 -47.81 -4.55
C THR A 281 17.01 -46.45 -5.23
N ALA A 282 15.95 -46.07 -5.94
CA ALA A 282 15.79 -44.71 -6.43
C ALA A 282 15.70 -43.77 -5.22
N LEU A 283 16.71 -42.94 -5.05
CA LEU A 283 16.66 -41.80 -4.12
C LEU A 283 15.56 -40.87 -4.62
N THR A 284 14.42 -40.91 -3.98
CA THR A 284 13.36 -39.95 -4.15
C THR A 284 13.86 -38.62 -3.58
N ALA A 285 13.63 -37.53 -4.33
CA ALA A 285 13.98 -36.14 -3.99
C ALA A 285 13.26 -35.60 -2.73
N SER A 286 12.94 -36.48 -1.76
CA SER A 286 12.29 -36.13 -0.50
C SER A 286 13.27 -35.89 0.67
N ASP A 287 14.56 -36.27 0.51
CA ASP A 287 15.52 -36.23 1.64
C ASP A 287 16.40 -34.95 1.67
N ALA A 288 16.21 -34.00 0.74
CA ALA A 288 16.95 -32.74 0.77
C ALA A 288 16.37 -31.66 1.71
N GLY A 289 15.30 -31.96 2.42
CA GLY A 289 14.59 -31.01 3.29
C GLY A 289 14.90 -31.09 4.79
N HIS A 290 15.67 -32.07 5.26
CA HIS A 290 15.83 -32.30 6.71
C HIS A 290 17.26 -32.24 7.25
N ALA A 291 18.24 -31.82 6.49
CA ALA A 291 19.65 -31.76 6.92
C ALA A 291 20.11 -30.43 7.55
N HIS A 292 19.23 -29.49 7.88
CA HIS A 292 19.59 -28.22 8.54
C HIS A 292 18.84 -27.94 9.85
N ARG A 293 18.46 -28.99 10.59
CA ARG A 293 17.96 -28.84 11.97
C ARG A 293 18.56 -29.95 12.88
N GLY A 294 19.80 -29.78 13.25
CA GLY A 294 20.37 -30.72 14.20
C GLY A 294 21.87 -30.53 14.44
N ALA A 295 22.33 -29.35 14.77
CA ALA A 295 23.68 -29.17 15.29
C ALA A 295 23.76 -27.90 16.13
N PHE A 296 23.03 -27.87 17.24
CA PHE A 296 23.30 -26.93 18.32
C PHE A 296 22.67 -27.49 19.62
N LEU A 297 23.26 -28.53 20.18
CA LEU A 297 23.17 -28.90 21.59
C LEU A 297 24.21 -30.00 21.82
N LEU A 298 25.14 -29.68 22.69
CA LEU A 298 26.01 -30.51 23.53
C LEU A 298 27.47 -30.07 23.39
N SER A 299 27.88 -29.12 24.22
CA SER A 299 29.13 -29.18 24.94
C SER A 299 28.93 -28.44 26.25
N SER A 300 28.70 -29.21 27.28
CA SER A 300 28.71 -28.80 28.70
C SER A 300 30.10 -28.94 29.27
N GLY A 301 30.52 -27.89 30.02
CA GLY A 301 31.28 -27.86 31.21
C GLY A 301 32.81 -27.87 31.17
N PRO A 302 33.49 -27.64 32.30
CA PRO A 302 33.36 -26.52 33.23
C PRO A 302 34.71 -25.90 33.59
N HIS A 303 34.69 -24.92 34.53
CA HIS A 303 35.80 -24.35 35.35
C HIS A 303 36.53 -23.13 34.74
N GLY A 304 36.39 -22.02 35.45
CA GLY A 304 37.38 -21.48 36.30
C GLY A 304 37.28 -19.97 36.53
N ALA A 305 36.98 -19.59 37.80
CA ALA A 305 37.55 -18.47 38.53
C ALA A 305 37.25 -17.01 38.15
N ARG A 306 36.42 -16.43 38.98
CA ARG A 306 36.38 -15.04 39.39
C ARG A 306 37.79 -14.59 39.89
N PRO A 307 38.19 -13.34 39.75
CA PRO A 307 38.29 -12.52 40.96
C PRO A 307 37.62 -11.15 40.87
N GLU A 308 37.07 -10.81 42.03
CA GLU A 308 36.62 -9.49 42.43
C GLU A 308 37.79 -8.49 42.56
N ARG A 309 37.44 -7.22 42.43
CA ARG A 309 37.85 -6.03 43.18
C ARG A 309 37.36 -4.81 42.44
N GLY A 310 36.54 -3.98 42.96
CA GLY A 310 36.57 -3.20 44.18
C GLY A 310 36.69 -1.71 43.81
N PRO A 311 36.07 -0.80 44.55
CA PRO A 311 35.68 0.51 44.03
C PRO A 311 36.74 1.61 44.31
N SER A 312 36.76 2.69 43.55
CA SER A 312 37.36 3.98 44.00
C SER A 312 36.71 5.13 43.24
N THR A 313 35.92 5.86 43.95
CA THR A 313 36.14 7.20 44.50
C THR A 313 35.96 8.35 43.51
N VAL A 314 34.95 9.13 43.82
CA VAL A 314 34.72 10.55 43.52
C VAL A 314 35.80 11.39 44.21
N PRO A 315 36.22 12.57 43.77
CA PRO A 315 35.51 13.82 43.95
C PRO A 315 35.64 14.79 42.75
N GLY A 316 34.84 15.76 42.49
CA GLY A 316 34.27 16.82 43.28
C GLY A 316 34.56 18.17 42.64
N GLY A 317 33.63 19.07 42.67
CA GLY A 317 33.85 20.51 42.54
C GLY A 317 33.62 21.07 41.12
N GLY A 318 32.85 22.04 40.84
CA GLY A 318 32.24 23.07 41.63
C GLY A 318 31.85 24.24 40.73
N ARG A 319 30.76 24.89 41.10
CA ARG A 319 30.48 26.32 40.88
C ARG A 319 29.78 26.77 39.58
N ARG A 320 28.49 27.07 39.76
CA ARG A 320 27.83 28.29 39.28
C ARG A 320 28.50 29.56 39.84
N PRO A 321 28.33 30.75 39.21
CA PRO A 321 27.26 31.68 39.54
C PRO A 321 26.62 32.32 38.28
N SER A 322 25.32 32.53 38.27
CA SER A 322 24.42 33.63 38.74
C SER A 322 24.70 35.02 38.18
N ALA A 323 23.67 35.52 37.45
CA ALA A 323 22.99 36.81 37.52
C ALA A 323 23.73 38.08 37.07
N HIS A 324 23.03 38.87 36.27
CA HIS A 324 22.57 40.24 36.45
C HIS A 324 21.86 40.68 35.15
N THR A 325 20.57 41.01 35.23
CA THR A 325 19.90 42.32 35.40
C THR A 325 20.41 43.43 34.52
N ASP A 326 19.55 44.02 33.76
CA ASP A 326 18.91 45.35 33.69
C ASP A 326 18.54 45.63 32.26
N ALA A 327 17.36 45.96 31.91
CA ALA A 327 16.42 47.01 32.22
C ALA A 327 16.44 48.14 31.15
N MET A 328 15.24 48.60 30.83
CA MET A 328 14.87 49.90 30.25
C MET A 328 15.18 50.11 28.73
N GLY A 329 14.28 50.58 27.91
CA GLY A 329 13.12 51.44 28.03
C GLY A 329 12.44 51.63 26.72
N ARG A 330 11.13 51.71 26.76
CA ARG A 330 10.29 52.81 26.42
C ARG A 330 10.47 53.47 25.01
N ALA A 331 9.49 53.34 24.12
CA ALA A 331 8.53 54.41 23.81
C ALA A 331 7.65 54.06 22.60
N LYS A 332 6.39 54.09 22.78
CA LYS A 332 5.36 54.52 21.82
C LYS A 332 5.40 56.05 21.82
N PRO A 333 4.85 56.79 20.85
CA PRO A 333 3.49 56.66 20.36
C PRO A 333 3.23 57.08 18.88
N SER A 334 2.02 56.80 18.43
CA SER A 334 0.98 57.74 17.97
C SER A 334 0.82 58.02 16.47
N SER A 335 -0.39 57.70 16.03
CA SER A 335 -1.35 58.47 15.22
C SER A 335 -0.96 58.72 13.75
N ALA A 336 -1.82 58.56 12.77
CA ALA A 336 -3.12 59.08 12.55
C ALA A 336 -3.77 58.47 11.26
N ARG A 337 -5.02 58.22 11.29
CA ARG A 337 -5.97 58.32 10.15
C ARG A 337 -6.03 59.77 9.66
N PRO A 338 -6.74 60.14 8.55
CA PRO A 338 -7.73 59.42 7.73
C PRO A 338 -7.78 59.84 6.23
N VAL A 339 -8.78 59.23 5.51
CA VAL A 339 -9.62 59.81 4.41
C VAL A 339 -9.02 59.81 2.98
N ALA A 340 -9.50 59.05 2.09
CA ALA A 340 -10.63 59.25 1.20
C ALA A 340 -11.03 57.88 0.58
#